data_c00634cfbbb8d99ffafb49724e01dd07
#
_entry.id   c00634cfbbb8d99ffafb49724e01dd07
#
_cell.length_a   1.000
_cell.length_b   1.000
_cell.length_c   1.000
_cell.angle_alpha   90.00
_cell.angle_beta   90.00
_cell.angle_gamma   90.00
#
_symmetry.space_group_name_H-M   'P 1'
#
loop_
_entity.id
_entity.type
_entity.pdbx_description
1 polymer ?
#
loop_
_entity_poly.entity_id
_entity_poly.type
_entity_poly.pdbx_seq_one_letter_code
_entity_poly.pdbx_strand_id
1 'polypeptide(L)'
;NGIDQVKIYRINKKKDKLELVDILRCPRESGPRIIRFSDDGRFAYLLFELSNEVKVYSYDGSGKNPEFQLLQSITTLGKEDANDAIHNAASGMSLSADGKYLFCTTAGENTVTMYAVDQETGLLTKKFTLPISGDYPKDLMIFPDNKHIAIANHGSNSITVFTVDYEKNIIMMN
;
A
#
# COMPACT_ATOMS: atom_id res chain seq x y z
N ASN A 1 0.88 -13.04 5.17
CA ASN A 1 -0.41 -12.55 5.67
C ASN A 1 -1.28 -13.57 6.40
N GLY A 2 -1.03 -14.85 6.30
CA GLY A 2 -1.86 -15.89 6.89
C GLY A 2 -1.91 -15.98 8.44
N ILE A 3 -1.19 -15.14 9.17
CA ILE A 3 -1.17 -15.12 10.65
C ILE A 3 -1.46 -13.74 11.24
N ASP A 4 -1.88 -12.78 10.42
CA ASP A 4 -2.25 -11.41 10.82
C ASP A 4 -1.22 -10.71 11.72
N GLN A 5 0.05 -10.78 11.30
CA GLN A 5 1.18 -10.21 12.04
C GLN A 5 2.21 -9.62 11.09
N VAL A 6 2.82 -8.52 11.51
CA VAL A 6 4.08 -8.02 10.94
C VAL A 6 5.20 -8.31 11.93
N LYS A 7 6.13 -9.19 11.57
CA LYS A 7 7.30 -9.50 12.40
C LYS A 7 8.42 -8.53 12.10
N ILE A 8 9.00 -7.95 13.13
CA ILE A 8 10.02 -6.93 13.03
C ILE A 8 11.34 -7.52 13.52
N TYR A 9 12.36 -7.46 12.67
CA TYR A 9 13.67 -8.01 12.97
C TYR A 9 14.74 -6.93 12.95
N ARG A 10 15.69 -7.03 13.86
CA ARG A 10 16.94 -6.26 13.81
C ARG A 10 18.01 -7.08 13.10
N ILE A 11 18.75 -6.41 12.21
CA ILE A 11 19.93 -6.99 11.57
C ILE A 11 21.11 -6.89 12.54
N ASN A 12 21.55 -8.01 13.07
CA ASN A 12 22.78 -8.07 13.86
C ASN A 12 23.97 -8.39 12.94
N LYS A 13 24.61 -7.34 12.42
CA LYS A 13 25.74 -7.47 11.50
C LYS A 13 26.96 -8.22 12.11
N LYS A 14 27.14 -8.17 13.46
CA LYS A 14 28.28 -8.86 14.12
C LYS A 14 28.08 -10.38 14.18
N LYS A 15 26.82 -10.83 14.26
CA LYS A 15 26.47 -12.25 14.36
C LYS A 15 25.93 -12.81 13.05
N ASP A 16 25.80 -11.99 12.01
CA ASP A 16 25.17 -12.33 10.74
C ASP A 16 23.78 -12.99 10.92
N LYS A 17 22.92 -12.35 11.74
CA LYS A 17 21.63 -12.89 12.14
C LYS A 17 20.55 -11.85 12.15
N LEU A 18 19.31 -12.32 11.92
CA LEU A 18 18.08 -11.57 12.19
C LEU A 18 17.60 -11.90 13.60
N GLU A 19 17.45 -10.89 14.43
CA GLU A 19 16.93 -11.01 15.78
C GLU A 19 15.52 -10.44 15.83
N LEU A 20 14.51 -11.27 16.16
CA LEU A 20 13.13 -10.81 16.33
C LEU A 20 13.09 -9.82 17.49
N VAL A 21 12.65 -8.60 17.24
CA VAL A 21 12.58 -7.54 18.27
C VAL A 21 11.16 -7.20 18.65
N ASP A 22 10.19 -7.33 17.71
CA ASP A 22 8.79 -7.03 17.99
C ASP A 22 7.84 -7.70 17.02
N ILE A 23 6.53 -7.68 17.33
CA ILE A 23 5.45 -8.19 16.50
C ILE A 23 4.30 -7.19 16.53
N LEU A 24 4.06 -6.49 15.42
CA LEU A 24 2.84 -5.71 15.24
C LEU A 24 1.68 -6.68 14.94
N ARG A 25 0.75 -6.79 15.89
CA ARG A 25 -0.45 -7.63 15.74
C ARG A 25 -1.53 -6.85 15.00
N CYS A 26 -2.07 -7.48 13.96
CA CYS A 26 -3.13 -6.91 13.14
C CYS A 26 -4.49 -7.55 13.51
N PRO A 27 -5.62 -6.95 13.11
CA PRO A 27 -6.93 -7.55 13.26
C PRO A 27 -6.99 -8.94 12.59
N ARG A 28 -7.80 -9.82 13.14
CA ARG A 28 -7.98 -11.17 12.57
C ARG A 28 -8.55 -11.06 11.16
N GLU A 29 -8.06 -11.93 10.27
CA GLU A 29 -8.50 -12.04 8.87
C GLU A 29 -8.31 -10.73 8.07
N SER A 30 -7.43 -9.83 8.52
CA SER A 30 -7.12 -8.60 7.79
C SER A 30 -6.07 -8.79 6.70
N GLY A 31 -5.16 -9.76 6.86
CA GLY A 31 -4.14 -10.12 5.87
C GLY A 31 -3.12 -9.01 5.58
N PRO A 32 -2.28 -8.57 6.54
CA PRO A 32 -1.24 -7.57 6.28
C PRO A 32 -0.29 -8.08 5.18
N ARG A 33 -0.04 -7.26 4.15
CA ARG A 33 0.64 -7.70 2.94
C ARG A 33 1.88 -6.90 2.59
N ILE A 34 1.77 -5.57 2.47
CA ILE A 34 2.86 -4.68 2.07
C ILE A 34 2.97 -3.53 3.06
N ILE A 35 4.19 -3.19 3.48
CA ILE A 35 4.47 -1.99 4.27
C ILE A 35 5.41 -1.08 3.47
N ARG A 36 5.15 0.23 3.53
CA ARG A 36 6.01 1.29 3.02
C ARG A 36 6.18 2.34 4.11
N PHE A 37 7.33 3.00 4.09
CA PHE A 37 7.63 4.09 5.01
C PHE A 37 7.73 5.40 4.23
N SER A 38 7.38 6.51 4.88
CA SER A 38 7.71 7.85 4.36
C SER A 38 9.24 8.02 4.32
N ASP A 39 9.72 8.87 3.43
CA ASP A 39 11.17 9.07 3.24
C ASP A 39 11.86 9.61 4.49
N ASP A 40 11.15 10.40 5.29
CA ASP A 40 11.62 10.93 6.58
C ASP A 40 11.51 9.92 7.73
N GLY A 41 10.92 8.75 7.48
CA GLY A 41 10.77 7.67 8.45
C GLY A 41 9.77 7.93 9.57
N ARG A 42 8.91 8.96 9.48
CA ARG A 42 7.92 9.28 10.52
C ARG A 42 6.63 8.49 10.41
N PHE A 43 6.31 7.99 9.21
CA PHE A 43 5.04 7.31 8.94
C PHE A 43 5.27 5.96 8.27
N ALA A 44 4.36 5.01 8.56
CA ALA A 44 4.31 3.72 7.91
C ALA A 44 2.89 3.48 7.34
N TYR A 45 2.85 2.99 6.11
CA TYR A 45 1.64 2.64 5.38
C TYR A 45 1.59 1.13 5.24
N LEU A 46 0.59 0.49 5.82
CA LEU A 46 0.42 -0.97 5.80
C LEU A 46 -0.84 -1.32 5.01
N LEU A 47 -0.65 -2.03 3.90
CA LEU A 47 -1.73 -2.55 3.06
C LEU A 47 -2.22 -3.88 3.61
N PHE A 48 -3.53 -4.02 3.73
CA PHE A 48 -4.21 -5.23 4.15
C PHE A 48 -4.97 -5.85 2.98
N GLU A 49 -4.59 -7.07 2.61
CA GLU A 49 -5.13 -7.78 1.46
C GLU A 49 -6.60 -8.14 1.63
N LEU A 50 -6.96 -8.70 2.79
CA LEU A 50 -8.29 -9.28 3.01
C LEU A 50 -9.31 -8.24 3.48
N SER A 51 -8.91 -7.24 4.26
CA SER A 51 -9.80 -6.14 4.65
C SER A 51 -9.86 -4.98 3.64
N ASN A 52 -9.07 -5.06 2.55
CA ASN A 52 -9.06 -4.05 1.48
C ASN A 52 -8.88 -2.62 2.01
N GLU A 53 -7.89 -2.43 2.87
CA GLU A 53 -7.61 -1.13 3.48
C GLU A 53 -6.11 -0.84 3.57
N VAL A 54 -5.79 0.45 3.67
CA VAL A 54 -4.48 0.94 4.09
C VAL A 54 -4.62 1.49 5.50
N LYS A 55 -3.75 1.05 6.41
CA LYS A 55 -3.60 1.67 7.73
C LYS A 55 -2.35 2.54 7.75
N VAL A 56 -2.53 3.76 8.22
CA VAL A 56 -1.45 4.72 8.44
C VAL A 56 -1.06 4.68 9.90
N TYR A 57 0.23 4.58 10.16
CA TYR A 57 0.79 4.61 11.50
C TYR A 57 1.82 5.73 11.59
N SER A 58 1.87 6.42 12.73
CA SER A 58 3.12 7.07 13.12
C SER A 58 4.15 5.98 13.46
N TYR A 59 5.41 6.24 13.13
CA TYR A 59 6.49 5.30 13.34
C TYR A 59 7.66 5.97 14.05
N ASP A 60 8.14 5.34 15.12
CA ASP A 60 9.38 5.69 15.78
C ASP A 60 10.28 4.45 15.91
N GLY A 61 11.38 4.47 15.18
CA GLY A 61 12.40 3.41 15.18
C GLY A 61 13.63 3.73 16.04
N SER A 62 13.65 4.84 16.77
CA SER A 62 14.81 5.29 17.54
C SER A 62 15.05 4.48 18.83
N GLY A 63 13.99 3.85 19.36
CA GLY A 63 14.04 3.07 20.57
C GLY A 63 14.63 1.66 20.41
N LYS A 64 14.64 0.92 21.54
CA LYS A 64 15.03 -0.50 21.53
C LYS A 64 14.09 -1.34 20.68
N ASN A 65 12.80 -1.07 20.76
CA ASN A 65 11.76 -1.64 19.92
C ASN A 65 11.10 -0.51 19.12
N PRO A 66 10.75 -0.74 17.85
CA PRO A 66 10.03 0.25 17.06
C PRO A 66 8.60 0.41 17.57
N GLU A 67 8.09 1.64 17.55
CA GLU A 67 6.74 1.97 17.98
C GLU A 67 5.88 2.32 16.77
N PHE A 68 4.64 1.78 16.75
CA PHE A 68 3.63 2.05 15.73
C PHE A 68 2.33 2.49 16.42
N GLN A 69 1.88 3.70 16.12
CA GLN A 69 0.58 4.19 16.58
C GLN A 69 -0.35 4.38 15.40
N LEU A 70 -1.52 3.73 15.42
CA LEU A 70 -2.51 3.85 14.36
C LEU A 70 -3.07 5.27 14.31
N LEU A 71 -3.01 5.90 13.12
CA LEU A 71 -3.54 7.24 12.85
C LEU A 71 -4.81 7.20 12.01
N GLN A 72 -4.87 6.30 11.00
CA GLN A 72 -5.96 6.23 10.04
C GLN A 72 -6.15 4.82 9.50
N SER A 73 -7.39 4.48 9.15
CA SER A 73 -7.74 3.35 8.29
C SER A 73 -8.56 3.88 7.12
N ILE A 74 -8.22 3.50 5.88
CA ILE A 74 -8.88 3.98 4.66
C ILE A 74 -9.00 2.84 3.64
N THR A 75 -10.19 2.67 3.04
CA THR A 75 -10.45 1.59 2.08
C THR A 75 -9.76 1.80 0.74
N THR A 76 -9.33 0.70 0.11
CA THR A 76 -8.81 0.68 -1.28
C THR A 76 -9.93 0.52 -2.31
N LEU A 77 -11.13 0.13 -1.89
CA LEU A 77 -12.27 -0.11 -2.79
C LEU A 77 -12.83 1.20 -3.35
N GLY A 78 -13.28 1.16 -4.59
CA GLY A 78 -13.95 2.27 -5.26
C GLY A 78 -15.39 2.44 -4.77
N LYS A 79 -16.07 1.32 -4.49
CA LYS A 79 -17.44 1.30 -3.94
C LYS A 79 -17.38 0.84 -2.48
N GLU A 80 -18.13 1.50 -1.61
CA GLU A 80 -18.17 1.18 -0.17
C GLU A 80 -19.11 0.00 0.15
N ASP A 81 -19.60 -0.75 -0.85
CA ASP A 81 -20.50 -1.87 -0.61
C ASP A 81 -19.76 -3.05 0.03
N ALA A 82 -20.03 -3.25 1.31
CA ALA A 82 -19.43 -4.29 2.14
C ALA A 82 -19.64 -5.74 1.59
N ASN A 83 -20.63 -5.93 0.70
CA ASN A 83 -20.90 -7.22 0.08
C ASN A 83 -19.88 -7.60 -1.01
N ASP A 84 -19.18 -6.64 -1.61
CA ASP A 84 -18.14 -6.90 -2.61
C ASP A 84 -16.76 -7.20 -2.01
N ALA A 85 -16.56 -6.95 -0.72
CA ALA A 85 -15.27 -7.16 -0.05
C ALA A 85 -14.80 -8.63 -0.08
N ILE A 86 -15.73 -9.58 -0.14
CA ILE A 86 -15.41 -11.03 -0.10
C ILE A 86 -14.67 -11.51 -1.37
N HIS A 87 -14.83 -10.83 -2.50
CA HIS A 87 -14.20 -11.20 -3.77
C HIS A 87 -13.01 -10.30 -4.14
N ASN A 88 -12.72 -9.29 -3.32
CA ASN A 88 -11.68 -8.31 -3.55
C ASN A 88 -10.47 -8.54 -2.66
N ALA A 89 -9.30 -8.27 -3.20
CA ALA A 89 -8.04 -8.42 -2.49
C ALA A 89 -7.08 -7.27 -2.85
N ALA A 90 -6.80 -6.39 -1.90
CA ALA A 90 -5.79 -5.36 -2.10
C ALA A 90 -4.42 -6.01 -2.31
N SER A 91 -3.73 -5.67 -3.41
CA SER A 91 -2.64 -6.48 -3.90
C SER A 91 -1.29 -5.77 -4.01
N GLY A 92 -1.23 -4.59 -4.62
CA GLY A 92 -0.03 -3.80 -4.80
C GLY A 92 -0.08 -2.48 -4.05
N MET A 93 1.07 -1.93 -3.65
CA MET A 93 1.17 -0.60 -3.04
C MET A 93 2.53 0.03 -3.31
N SER A 94 2.54 1.27 -3.80
CA SER A 94 3.76 2.05 -4.04
C SER A 94 3.55 3.52 -3.71
N LEU A 95 4.58 4.15 -3.13
CA LEU A 95 4.66 5.61 -2.98
C LEU A 95 5.27 6.24 -4.23
N SER A 96 4.83 7.45 -4.57
CA SER A 96 5.50 8.28 -5.57
C SER A 96 6.92 8.65 -5.10
N ALA A 97 7.81 8.98 -6.05
CA ALA A 97 9.21 9.27 -5.74
C ALA A 97 9.38 10.51 -4.85
N ASP A 98 8.40 11.42 -4.84
CA ASP A 98 8.37 12.61 -3.97
C ASP A 98 7.57 12.39 -2.67
N GLY A 99 7.08 11.17 -2.43
CA GLY A 99 6.32 10.79 -1.24
C GLY A 99 4.93 11.43 -1.13
N LYS A 100 4.48 12.21 -2.13
CA LYS A 100 3.21 12.96 -2.05
C LYS A 100 1.98 12.15 -2.41
N TYR A 101 2.16 11.00 -3.03
CA TYR A 101 1.06 10.14 -3.47
C TYR A 101 1.34 8.68 -3.14
N LEU A 102 0.27 7.97 -2.78
CA LEU A 102 0.27 6.54 -2.58
C LEU A 102 -0.70 5.90 -3.58
N PHE A 103 -0.27 4.84 -4.23
CA PHE A 103 -1.11 4.05 -5.14
C PHE A 103 -1.30 2.64 -4.60
N CYS A 104 -2.52 2.13 -4.73
CA CYS A 104 -2.86 0.74 -4.41
C CYS A 104 -3.61 0.10 -5.56
N THR A 105 -3.41 -1.20 -5.79
CA THR A 105 -4.26 -2.01 -6.68
C THR A 105 -5.14 -2.95 -5.87
N THR A 106 -6.34 -3.22 -6.39
CA THR A 106 -7.29 -4.18 -5.81
C THR A 106 -7.68 -5.20 -6.87
N ALA A 107 -7.31 -6.47 -6.64
CA ALA A 107 -7.73 -7.61 -7.45
C ALA A 107 -9.20 -7.92 -7.17
N GLY A 108 -9.92 -8.46 -8.15
CA GLY A 108 -11.38 -8.65 -8.08
C GLY A 108 -12.11 -7.44 -8.61
N GLU A 109 -12.03 -6.30 -7.94
CA GLU A 109 -12.55 -5.01 -8.47
C GLU A 109 -11.76 -4.54 -9.70
N ASN A 110 -10.50 -5.00 -9.85
CA ASN A 110 -9.59 -4.67 -10.96
C ASN A 110 -9.36 -3.15 -11.09
N THR A 111 -9.01 -2.54 -9.97
CA THR A 111 -8.85 -1.09 -9.88
C THR A 111 -7.46 -0.68 -9.39
N VAL A 112 -7.13 0.57 -9.67
CA VAL A 112 -6.06 1.33 -9.04
C VAL A 112 -6.64 2.53 -8.30
N THR A 113 -6.25 2.70 -7.04
CA THR A 113 -6.65 3.82 -6.18
C THR A 113 -5.44 4.71 -5.92
N MET A 114 -5.61 6.02 -6.10
CA MET A 114 -4.61 7.04 -5.74
C MET A 114 -5.06 7.81 -4.50
N TYR A 115 -4.12 8.02 -3.60
CA TYR A 115 -4.27 8.88 -2.43
C TYR A 115 -3.22 10.00 -2.47
N ALA A 116 -3.61 11.21 -2.07
CA ALA A 116 -2.64 12.24 -1.67
C ALA A 116 -2.19 11.97 -0.24
N VAL A 117 -0.91 12.19 0.02
CA VAL A 117 -0.26 12.05 1.33
C VAL A 117 -0.02 13.44 1.89
N ASP A 118 -0.61 13.73 3.05
CA ASP A 118 -0.28 14.92 3.82
C ASP A 118 1.12 14.77 4.42
N GLN A 119 2.03 15.64 4.07
CA GLN A 119 3.45 15.52 4.42
C GLN A 119 3.73 15.85 5.90
N GLU A 120 2.81 16.50 6.60
CA GLU A 120 2.96 16.84 8.03
C GLU A 120 2.37 15.75 8.93
N THR A 121 1.21 15.24 8.56
CA THR A 121 0.45 14.28 9.38
C THR A 121 0.55 12.84 8.91
N GLY A 122 1.03 12.59 7.69
CA GLY A 122 1.08 11.28 7.05
C GLY A 122 -0.29 10.77 6.57
N LEU A 123 -1.38 11.51 6.81
CA LEU A 123 -2.72 11.05 6.50
C LEU A 123 -2.99 11.00 4.99
N LEU A 124 -3.85 10.08 4.61
CA LEU A 124 -4.22 9.81 3.23
C LEU A 124 -5.57 10.42 2.89
N THR A 125 -5.65 11.08 1.73
CA THR A 125 -6.91 11.54 1.12
C THR A 125 -7.08 10.86 -0.23
N LYS A 126 -8.13 10.04 -0.39
CA LYS A 126 -8.44 9.38 -1.66
C LYS A 126 -8.75 10.41 -2.75
N LYS A 127 -8.10 10.28 -3.89
CA LYS A 127 -8.28 11.14 -5.06
C LYS A 127 -9.16 10.50 -6.12
N PHE A 128 -8.87 9.25 -6.45
CA PHE A 128 -9.69 8.45 -7.36
C PHE A 128 -9.54 6.96 -7.09
N THR A 129 -10.49 6.18 -7.58
CA THR A 129 -10.38 4.75 -7.85
C THR A 129 -10.87 4.53 -9.28
N LEU A 130 -9.99 4.01 -10.16
CA LEU A 130 -10.26 3.83 -11.58
C LEU A 130 -9.99 2.39 -12.00
N PRO A 131 -10.78 1.84 -12.94
CA PRO A 131 -10.50 0.53 -13.53
C PRO A 131 -9.14 0.52 -14.22
N ILE A 132 -8.44 -0.61 -14.13
CA ILE A 132 -7.26 -0.90 -14.94
C ILE A 132 -7.65 -1.64 -16.21
N SER A 133 -6.84 -1.53 -17.28
CA SER A 133 -7.02 -2.32 -18.48
C SER A 133 -6.32 -3.67 -18.37
N GLY A 134 -6.77 -4.49 -17.40
CA GLY A 134 -6.21 -5.80 -17.11
C GLY A 134 -7.08 -6.51 -16.08
N ASP A 135 -6.74 -7.77 -15.81
CA ASP A 135 -7.45 -8.59 -14.85
C ASP A 135 -6.54 -9.10 -13.74
N TYR A 136 -7.04 -9.06 -12.53
CA TYR A 136 -6.42 -9.54 -11.32
C TYR A 136 -5.01 -8.96 -11.10
N PRO A 137 -4.89 -7.63 -10.81
CA PRO A 137 -3.61 -6.99 -10.56
C PRO A 137 -2.95 -7.59 -9.30
N LYS A 138 -1.64 -7.84 -9.36
CA LYS A 138 -0.85 -8.43 -8.26
C LYS A 138 0.12 -7.44 -7.64
N ASP A 139 0.63 -6.54 -8.45
CA ASP A 139 1.61 -5.53 -7.98
C ASP A 139 1.57 -4.30 -8.89
N LEU A 140 2.10 -3.21 -8.39
CA LEU A 140 2.30 -1.98 -9.15
C LEU A 140 3.63 -1.32 -8.77
N MET A 141 4.18 -0.59 -9.71
CA MET A 141 5.38 0.23 -9.50
C MET A 141 5.21 1.59 -10.17
N ILE A 142 5.63 2.64 -9.47
CA ILE A 142 5.79 3.96 -10.05
C ILE A 142 7.20 4.05 -10.63
N PHE A 143 7.31 4.55 -11.88
CA PHE A 143 8.61 4.76 -12.51
C PHE A 143 9.40 5.89 -11.81
N PRO A 144 10.74 5.87 -11.91
CA PRO A 144 11.59 6.92 -11.31
C PRO A 144 11.31 8.32 -11.85
N ASP A 145 10.68 8.44 -13.02
CA ASP A 145 10.27 9.71 -13.61
C ASP A 145 9.07 10.35 -12.90
N ASN A 146 8.45 9.63 -11.96
CA ASN A 146 7.27 10.04 -11.21
C ASN A 146 6.06 10.41 -12.10
N LYS A 147 6.01 9.90 -13.33
CA LYS A 147 4.96 10.17 -14.32
C LYS A 147 4.24 8.92 -14.79
N HIS A 148 4.90 7.79 -14.74
CA HIS A 148 4.36 6.53 -15.21
C HIS A 148 4.17 5.53 -14.07
N ILE A 149 3.14 4.71 -14.19
CA ILE A 149 2.94 3.53 -13.33
C ILE A 149 2.81 2.30 -14.21
N ALA A 150 3.39 1.18 -13.77
CA ALA A 150 3.19 -0.13 -14.36
C ALA A 150 2.42 -1.01 -13.39
N ILE A 151 1.44 -1.76 -13.90
CA ILE A 151 0.62 -2.70 -13.13
C ILE A 151 0.76 -4.08 -13.73
N ALA A 152 1.17 -5.05 -12.93
CA ALA A 152 1.29 -6.45 -13.32
C ALA A 152 -0.05 -7.17 -13.09
N ASN A 153 -0.68 -7.61 -14.16
CA ASN A 153 -1.99 -8.25 -14.17
C ASN A 153 -1.86 -9.77 -14.33
N HIS A 154 -2.12 -10.52 -13.28
CA HIS A 154 -1.98 -11.98 -13.26
C HIS A 154 -3.05 -12.65 -14.12
N GLY A 155 -4.33 -12.23 -14.02
CA GLY A 155 -5.44 -12.87 -14.71
C GLY A 155 -5.38 -12.71 -16.24
N SER A 156 -4.91 -11.57 -16.72
CA SER A 156 -4.76 -11.30 -18.17
C SER A 156 -3.35 -11.56 -18.72
N ASN A 157 -2.40 -12.02 -17.89
CA ASN A 157 -0.99 -12.21 -18.29
C ASN A 157 -0.40 -10.98 -19.00
N SER A 158 -0.65 -9.79 -18.46
CA SER A 158 -0.27 -8.52 -19.09
C SER A 158 0.37 -7.56 -18.10
N ILE A 159 1.07 -6.57 -18.63
CA ILE A 159 1.48 -5.38 -17.87
C ILE A 159 0.79 -4.19 -18.54
N THR A 160 0.06 -3.42 -17.74
CA THR A 160 -0.53 -2.16 -18.19
C THR A 160 0.32 -1.00 -17.71
N VAL A 161 0.61 -0.05 -18.59
CA VAL A 161 1.36 1.16 -18.28
C VAL A 161 0.44 2.37 -18.44
N PHE A 162 0.45 3.25 -17.45
CA PHE A 162 -0.33 4.48 -17.44
C PHE A 162 0.59 5.69 -17.25
N THR A 163 0.23 6.79 -17.89
CA THR A 163 0.71 8.14 -17.51
C THR A 163 -0.20 8.71 -16.43
N VAL A 164 0.37 9.32 -15.40
CA VAL A 164 -0.36 9.96 -14.30
C VAL A 164 -0.36 11.46 -14.48
N ASP A 165 -1.55 12.05 -14.46
CA ASP A 165 -1.74 13.51 -14.34
C ASP A 165 -2.22 13.82 -12.92
N TYR A 166 -1.31 14.23 -12.06
CA TYR A 166 -1.58 14.50 -10.65
C TYR A 166 -2.47 15.73 -10.43
N GLU A 167 -2.44 16.70 -11.33
CA GLU A 167 -3.25 17.92 -11.23
C GLU A 167 -4.72 17.61 -11.54
N LYS A 168 -4.95 16.82 -12.57
CA LYS A 168 -6.30 16.41 -12.95
C LYS A 168 -6.82 15.19 -12.19
N ASN A 169 -5.97 14.53 -11.40
CA ASN A 169 -6.28 13.27 -10.70
C ASN A 169 -6.80 12.18 -11.64
N ILE A 170 -6.10 11.94 -12.74
CA ILE A 170 -6.42 10.89 -13.73
C ILE A 170 -5.18 10.08 -14.09
N ILE A 171 -5.42 8.87 -14.60
CA ILE A 171 -4.44 8.07 -15.31
C ILE A 171 -4.89 7.85 -16.74
N MET A 172 -3.93 7.80 -17.66
CA MET A 172 -4.16 7.57 -19.09
C MET A 172 -3.33 6.37 -19.53
N MET A 173 -3.97 5.39 -20.18
CA MET A 173 -3.26 4.24 -20.70
C MET A 173 -2.39 4.67 -21.89
N ASN A 174 -1.15 4.16 -21.92
CA ASN A 174 -0.19 4.40 -22.99
C ASN A 174 -0.28 3.32 -24.06
#